data_3ab2f004f53f4d11eb0806eb5d887250
#
_entry.id   3ab2f004f53f4d11eb0806eb5d887250
#
_cell.length_a   1.000
_cell.length_b   1.000
_cell.length_c   1.000
_cell.angle_alpha   90.00
_cell.angle_beta   90.00
_cell.angle_gamma   90.00
#
_symmetry.space_group_name_H-M   'P 1'
#
loop_
_entity.id
_entity.type
_entity.pdbx_description
1 polymer ?
#
loop_
_entity_poly.entity_id
_entity_poly.type
_entity_poly.pdbx_seq_one_letter_code
_entity_poly.pdbx_strand_id
1 'polypeptide(L)'
;MIDELLPFYRMLTEQDRLYLDVVLYADIRRGEGLRKALEPYRNGYRDHVRLGGYKIFLDGSPQSRTAWLRAPYEGAEDGYCGYGTLSDEETKAAIRQAFRDHMQILAHCNGDAACEQYIRCYEEVKQEFPGQEIHPVLVHAQLLGRDQLERVKKLGMIPSFFVAHVYHWGEVHRENFGELRASRISPCKSALDQGIRFTFHQDTPVIAPNMMETVWCA
;
A
#
# COMPACT_ATOMS: atom_id res chain seq x y z
N MET A 1 11.84 3.41 11.44
CA MET A 1 10.46 3.43 11.97
C MET A 1 10.10 2.15 12.75
N ILE A 2 10.20 0.95 12.17
CA ILE A 2 9.88 -0.29 12.92
C ILE A 2 10.93 -0.59 13.99
N ASP A 3 12.20 -0.35 13.74
CA ASP A 3 13.28 -0.52 14.74
C ASP A 3 13.05 0.32 15.99
N GLU A 4 12.37 1.45 15.85
CA GLU A 4 12.02 2.38 16.93
C GLU A 4 10.68 2.01 17.58
N LEU A 5 9.76 1.43 16.80
CA LEU A 5 8.43 1.07 17.28
C LEU A 5 8.40 -0.27 18.05
N LEU A 6 9.25 -1.22 17.71
CA LEU A 6 9.27 -2.50 18.42
C LEU A 6 9.60 -2.38 19.91
N PRO A 7 10.59 -1.59 20.34
CA PRO A 7 10.81 -1.31 21.76
C PRO A 7 9.62 -0.63 22.43
N PHE A 8 8.94 0.28 21.70
CA PHE A 8 7.73 0.94 22.22
C PHE A 8 6.57 -0.05 22.45
N TYR A 9 6.30 -0.95 21.51
CA TYR A 9 5.28 -1.99 21.72
C TYR A 9 5.62 -2.92 22.87
N ARG A 10 6.89 -3.34 23.01
CA ARG A 10 7.34 -4.14 24.15
C ARG A 10 7.09 -3.42 25.48
N MET A 11 7.45 -2.15 25.58
CA MET A 11 7.19 -1.34 26.77
C MET A 11 5.69 -1.27 27.10
N LEU A 12 4.82 -1.10 26.10
CA LEU A 12 3.37 -1.09 26.33
C LEU A 12 2.85 -2.44 26.83
N THR A 13 3.38 -3.55 26.31
CA THR A 13 3.02 -4.89 26.78
C THR A 13 3.49 -5.15 28.19
N GLU A 14 4.73 -4.81 28.52
CA GLU A 14 5.31 -4.94 29.87
C GLU A 14 4.52 -4.13 30.92
N GLN A 15 3.89 -3.04 30.52
CA GLN A 15 3.05 -2.18 31.36
C GLN A 15 1.56 -2.56 31.32
N ASP A 16 1.18 -3.67 30.66
CA ASP A 16 -0.22 -4.08 30.45
C ASP A 16 -1.08 -2.95 29.83
N ARG A 17 -0.53 -2.24 28.87
CA ARG A 17 -1.15 -1.07 28.19
C ARG A 17 -1.40 -1.30 26.69
N LEU A 18 -1.04 -2.44 26.14
CA LEU A 18 -1.34 -2.83 24.77
C LEU A 18 -2.60 -3.69 24.73
N TYR A 19 -3.74 -3.08 24.43
CA TYR A 19 -5.06 -3.73 24.44
C TYR A 19 -5.48 -4.28 23.07
N LEU A 20 -4.66 -4.08 22.03
CA LEU A 20 -4.95 -4.47 20.66
C LEU A 20 -3.85 -5.37 20.14
N ASP A 21 -4.23 -6.30 19.29
CA ASP A 21 -3.28 -7.06 18.48
C ASP A 21 -2.74 -6.18 17.35
N VAL A 22 -1.42 -6.14 17.22
CA VAL A 22 -0.71 -5.32 16.25
C VAL A 22 -0.05 -6.22 15.19
N VAL A 23 -0.35 -5.97 13.93
CA VAL A 23 0.31 -6.64 12.80
C VAL A 23 1.29 -5.67 12.14
N LEU A 24 2.59 -5.96 12.25
CA LEU A 24 3.66 -5.14 11.71
C LEU A 24 3.99 -5.53 10.28
N TYR A 25 4.29 -4.54 9.44
CA TYR A 25 4.87 -4.73 8.10
C TYR A 25 6.22 -4.03 8.04
N ALA A 26 7.27 -4.80 7.89
CA ALA A 26 8.64 -4.29 7.90
C ALA A 26 9.02 -3.65 6.56
N ASP A 27 9.69 -2.49 6.58
CA ASP A 27 10.36 -1.97 5.37
C ASP A 27 11.48 -2.93 4.99
N ILE A 28 11.28 -3.68 3.91
CA ILE A 28 12.20 -4.74 3.47
C ILE A 28 13.60 -4.21 3.12
N ARG A 29 13.72 -2.92 2.80
CA ARG A 29 14.99 -2.24 2.48
C ARG A 29 15.90 -2.09 3.70
N ARG A 30 15.36 -2.22 4.93
CA ARG A 30 16.12 -2.16 6.20
C ARG A 30 17.04 -3.37 6.43
N GLY A 31 16.97 -4.36 5.55
CA GLY A 31 17.94 -5.44 5.47
C GLY A 31 17.77 -6.58 6.47
N GLU A 32 18.82 -7.41 6.57
CA GLU A 32 18.81 -8.67 7.30
C GLU A 32 18.69 -8.49 8.82
N GLY A 33 19.23 -7.41 9.36
CA GLY A 33 19.17 -7.12 10.79
C GLY A 33 17.74 -6.98 11.31
N LEU A 34 16.90 -6.25 10.58
CA LEU A 34 15.48 -6.11 10.94
C LEU A 34 14.74 -7.44 10.79
N ARG A 35 14.99 -8.21 9.73
CA ARG A 35 14.38 -9.53 9.55
C ARG A 35 14.69 -10.47 10.71
N LYS A 36 15.94 -10.52 11.16
CA LYS A 36 16.34 -11.30 12.35
C LYS A 36 15.65 -10.83 13.64
N ALA A 37 15.54 -9.52 13.85
CA ALA A 37 14.87 -8.96 15.02
C ALA A 37 13.38 -9.30 15.06
N LEU A 38 12.74 -9.45 13.91
CA LEU A 38 11.31 -9.75 13.78
C LEU A 38 10.99 -11.25 13.65
N GLU A 39 12.00 -12.12 13.50
CA GLU A 39 11.80 -13.59 13.38
C GLU A 39 10.93 -14.17 14.51
N PRO A 40 11.05 -13.76 15.80
CA PRO A 40 10.19 -14.27 16.87
C PRO A 40 8.69 -13.96 16.70
N TYR A 41 8.34 -13.01 15.84
CA TYR A 41 6.97 -12.53 15.60
C TYR A 41 6.36 -13.09 14.31
N ARG A 42 7.09 -13.95 13.60
CA ARG A 42 6.70 -14.43 12.26
C ARG A 42 5.58 -15.47 12.28
N ASN A 43 5.62 -16.39 13.23
CA ASN A 43 4.74 -17.56 13.26
C ASN A 43 3.53 -17.42 14.19
N GLY A 44 3.17 -16.20 14.54
CA GLY A 44 2.04 -15.91 15.41
C GLY A 44 2.23 -14.64 16.23
N TYR A 45 1.28 -14.40 17.09
CA TYR A 45 1.36 -13.28 18.02
C TYR A 45 2.31 -13.62 19.18
N ARG A 46 3.19 -12.69 19.49
CA ARG A 46 3.98 -12.65 20.71
C ARG A 46 3.73 -11.30 21.34
N ASP A 47 3.20 -11.32 22.57
CA ASP A 47 2.91 -10.10 23.32
C ASP A 47 2.05 -9.10 22.49
N HIS A 48 0.95 -9.59 21.93
CA HIS A 48 0.04 -8.84 21.04
C HIS A 48 0.66 -8.32 19.75
N VAL A 49 1.90 -8.67 19.40
CA VAL A 49 2.58 -8.24 18.19
C VAL A 49 2.84 -9.42 17.26
N ARG A 50 2.59 -9.25 15.96
CA ARG A 50 2.89 -10.22 14.91
C ARG A 50 3.54 -9.54 13.70
N LEU A 51 4.47 -10.22 13.03
CA LEU A 51 4.94 -9.82 11.71
C LEU A 51 3.96 -10.32 10.64
N GLY A 52 3.28 -9.40 9.95
CA GLY A 52 2.36 -9.72 8.84
C GLY A 52 3.07 -9.88 7.51
N GLY A 53 4.19 -9.19 7.33
CA GLY A 53 4.92 -9.21 6.07
C GLY A 53 5.83 -8.00 5.88
N TYR A 54 5.98 -7.59 4.63
CA TYR A 54 6.87 -6.52 4.22
C TYR A 54 6.13 -5.33 3.63
N LYS A 55 6.74 -4.16 3.70
CA LYS A 55 6.26 -2.91 3.11
C LYS A 55 7.34 -2.31 2.21
N ILE A 56 6.91 -1.79 1.05
CA ILE A 56 7.69 -0.92 0.17
C ILE A 56 6.89 0.34 -0.15
N PHE A 57 7.58 1.37 -0.62
CA PHE A 57 6.99 2.62 -1.06
C PHE A 57 7.40 2.85 -2.51
N LEU A 58 6.45 3.07 -3.40
CA LEU A 58 6.71 3.24 -4.83
C LEU A 58 6.52 4.67 -5.31
N ASP A 59 5.78 5.49 -4.56
CA ASP A 59 5.60 6.91 -4.86
C ASP A 59 5.30 7.72 -3.58
N GLY A 60 4.93 8.98 -3.76
CA GLY A 60 4.50 9.89 -2.72
C GLY A 60 2.98 9.99 -2.63
N SER A 61 2.45 11.19 -2.34
CA SER A 61 1.04 11.43 -2.08
C SER A 61 0.39 12.36 -3.11
N PRO A 62 -0.91 12.15 -3.43
CA PRO A 62 -1.62 12.93 -4.43
C PRO A 62 -1.73 14.42 -4.08
N GLN A 63 -2.05 14.74 -2.82
CA GLN A 63 -2.23 16.11 -2.36
C GLN A 63 -0.94 16.94 -2.38
N SER A 64 0.22 16.30 -2.27
CA SER A 64 1.53 16.97 -2.36
C SER A 64 2.13 16.93 -3.78
N ARG A 65 1.39 16.41 -4.78
CA ARG A 65 1.83 16.25 -6.17
C ARG A 65 3.08 15.37 -6.32
N THR A 66 3.26 14.40 -5.43
CA THR A 66 4.38 13.45 -5.44
C THR A 66 3.95 12.02 -5.77
N ALA A 67 2.66 11.75 -5.91
CA ALA A 67 2.17 10.51 -6.50
C ALA A 67 2.63 10.40 -7.95
N TRP A 68 3.08 9.21 -8.38
CA TRP A 68 3.61 8.99 -9.72
C TRP A 68 2.50 8.63 -10.71
N LEU A 69 2.30 9.52 -11.68
CA LEU A 69 1.21 9.48 -12.64
C LEU A 69 1.68 9.09 -14.03
N ARG A 70 0.81 8.46 -14.82
CA ARG A 70 1.00 8.20 -16.26
C ARG A 70 0.83 9.47 -17.10
N ALA A 71 0.06 10.44 -16.60
CA ALA A 71 -0.18 11.71 -17.28
C ALA A 71 0.12 12.88 -16.33
N PRO A 72 0.55 14.04 -16.84
CA PRO A 72 0.94 15.17 -16.02
C PRO A 72 -0.15 15.63 -15.04
N TYR A 73 0.27 16.20 -13.93
CA TYR A 73 -0.61 16.97 -13.05
C TYR A 73 -1.27 18.13 -13.81
N GLU A 74 -2.47 18.49 -13.41
CA GLU A 74 -3.19 19.60 -14.02
C GLU A 74 -2.38 20.89 -13.88
N GLY A 75 -2.26 21.66 -14.97
CA GLY A 75 -1.49 22.90 -15.01
C GLY A 75 0.04 22.73 -14.93
N ALA A 76 0.59 21.51 -15.03
CA ALA A 76 2.04 21.30 -15.08
C ALA A 76 2.57 21.59 -16.48
N GLU A 77 3.16 22.76 -16.68
CA GLU A 77 3.68 23.22 -17.99
C GLU A 77 4.91 22.40 -18.46
N ASP A 78 5.68 21.85 -17.52
CA ASP A 78 6.86 21.01 -17.77
C ASP A 78 6.54 19.53 -17.98
N GLY A 79 5.26 19.14 -17.94
CA GLY A 79 4.84 17.77 -18.04
C GLY A 79 5.09 16.93 -16.78
N TYR A 80 5.22 17.55 -15.62
CA TYR A 80 5.49 16.89 -14.36
C TYR A 80 4.42 15.86 -13.97
N CYS A 81 4.85 14.63 -13.71
CA CYS A 81 4.02 13.46 -13.39
C CYS A 81 4.25 12.90 -11.97
N GLY A 82 4.91 13.62 -11.08
CA GLY A 82 5.41 13.01 -9.85
C GLY A 82 6.62 12.12 -10.11
N TYR A 83 6.90 11.18 -9.20
CA TYR A 83 8.09 10.32 -9.34
C TYR A 83 7.93 8.97 -8.64
N GLY A 84 8.58 7.96 -9.21
CA GLY A 84 8.79 6.67 -8.55
C GLY A 84 9.96 6.73 -7.58
N THR A 85 9.88 5.98 -6.50
CA THR A 85 10.89 5.95 -5.43
C THR A 85 11.80 4.73 -5.47
N LEU A 86 11.43 3.70 -6.22
CA LEU A 86 12.21 2.48 -6.47
C LEU A 86 12.27 2.19 -7.96
N SER A 87 13.39 1.64 -8.39
CA SER A 87 13.52 1.04 -9.72
C SER A 87 12.72 -0.26 -9.81
N ASP A 88 12.50 -0.75 -11.02
CA ASP A 88 11.87 -2.05 -11.26
C ASP A 88 12.67 -3.19 -10.62
N GLU A 89 14.00 -3.14 -10.73
CA GLU A 89 14.84 -4.20 -10.16
C GLU A 89 14.79 -4.23 -8.64
N GLU A 90 14.75 -3.09 -7.97
CA GLU A 90 14.57 -3.00 -6.52
C GLU A 90 13.19 -3.49 -6.11
N THR A 91 12.14 -3.13 -6.86
CA THR A 91 10.78 -3.59 -6.63
C THR A 91 10.67 -5.11 -6.79
N LYS A 92 11.23 -5.67 -7.86
CA LYS A 92 11.27 -7.12 -8.09
C LYS A 92 12.08 -7.85 -7.03
N ALA A 93 13.22 -7.29 -6.59
CA ALA A 93 14.03 -7.88 -5.53
C ALA A 93 13.24 -7.97 -4.21
N ALA A 94 12.50 -6.93 -3.86
CA ALA A 94 11.63 -6.92 -2.68
C ALA A 94 10.50 -7.98 -2.79
N ILE A 95 9.86 -8.10 -3.95
CA ILE A 95 8.81 -9.09 -4.20
C ILE A 95 9.38 -10.51 -4.13
N ARG A 96 10.55 -10.80 -4.75
CA ARG A 96 11.22 -12.10 -4.65
C ARG A 96 11.54 -12.48 -3.21
N GLN A 97 12.00 -11.51 -2.41
CA GLN A 97 12.28 -11.78 -1.00
C GLN A 97 10.99 -12.14 -0.24
N ALA A 98 9.88 -11.44 -0.50
CA ALA A 98 8.59 -11.77 0.10
C ALA A 98 8.13 -13.19 -0.26
N PHE A 99 8.28 -13.61 -1.52
CA PHE A 99 7.98 -14.98 -1.94
C PHE A 99 8.88 -16.02 -1.24
N ARG A 100 10.19 -15.79 -1.18
CA ARG A 100 11.14 -16.70 -0.49
C ARG A 100 10.83 -16.87 0.98
N ASP A 101 10.36 -15.80 1.62
CA ASP A 101 10.03 -15.80 3.03
C ASP A 101 8.57 -16.23 3.31
N HIS A 102 7.78 -16.53 2.27
CA HIS A 102 6.34 -16.81 2.38
C HIS A 102 5.58 -15.71 3.15
N MET A 103 5.92 -14.45 2.88
CA MET A 103 5.37 -13.29 3.54
C MET A 103 4.54 -12.43 2.59
N GLN A 104 3.47 -11.83 3.11
CA GLN A 104 2.73 -10.82 2.39
C GLN A 104 3.59 -9.59 2.10
N ILE A 105 3.37 -8.91 0.97
CA ILE A 105 4.02 -7.64 0.66
C ILE A 105 2.99 -6.55 0.35
N LEU A 106 3.14 -5.42 1.01
CA LEU A 106 2.34 -4.22 0.84
C LEU A 106 3.16 -3.17 0.09
N ALA A 107 2.62 -2.60 -0.99
CA ALA A 107 3.23 -1.49 -1.69
C ALA A 107 2.38 -0.22 -1.54
N HIS A 108 2.97 0.85 -1.01
CA HIS A 108 2.39 2.17 -1.11
C HIS A 108 2.45 2.60 -2.59
N CYS A 109 1.31 2.79 -3.21
CA CYS A 109 1.16 3.19 -4.60
C CYS A 109 -0.12 4.01 -4.79
N ASN A 110 0.01 5.32 -4.83
CA ASN A 110 -1.09 6.25 -5.03
C ASN A 110 -1.40 6.49 -6.50
N GLY A 111 -0.37 6.80 -7.29
CA GLY A 111 -0.49 7.08 -8.72
C GLY A 111 -0.68 5.83 -9.56
N ASP A 112 -1.32 6.00 -10.71
CA ASP A 112 -1.55 4.94 -11.67
C ASP A 112 -0.27 4.38 -12.31
N ALA A 113 0.81 5.18 -12.41
CA ALA A 113 2.13 4.70 -12.83
C ALA A 113 2.81 3.85 -11.74
N ALA A 114 2.70 4.23 -10.47
CA ALA A 114 3.20 3.42 -9.36
C ALA A 114 2.44 2.10 -9.22
N CYS A 115 1.10 2.13 -9.38
CA CYS A 115 0.28 0.92 -9.44
C CYS A 115 0.73 0.00 -10.59
N GLU A 116 0.98 0.58 -11.78
CA GLU A 116 1.48 -0.18 -12.93
C GLU A 116 2.83 -0.83 -12.67
N GLN A 117 3.75 -0.10 -12.07
CA GLN A 117 5.06 -0.66 -11.70
C GLN A 117 4.90 -1.88 -10.80
N TYR A 118 4.07 -1.76 -9.75
CA TYR A 118 3.86 -2.86 -8.81
C TYR A 118 3.19 -4.07 -9.47
N ILE A 119 2.13 -3.86 -10.24
CA ILE A 119 1.40 -4.91 -10.95
C ILE A 119 2.34 -5.66 -11.92
N ARG A 120 3.09 -4.93 -12.73
CA ARG A 120 4.02 -5.50 -13.72
C ARG A 120 5.15 -6.27 -13.05
N CYS A 121 5.82 -5.68 -12.05
CA CYS A 121 6.90 -6.33 -11.32
C CYS A 121 6.41 -7.58 -10.58
N TYR A 122 5.21 -7.54 -10.00
CA TYR A 122 4.62 -8.71 -9.36
C TYR A 122 4.28 -9.82 -10.36
N GLU A 123 3.67 -9.46 -11.49
CA GLU A 123 3.32 -10.42 -12.55
C GLU A 123 4.56 -11.16 -13.08
N GLU A 124 5.66 -10.44 -13.30
CA GLU A 124 6.93 -11.03 -13.74
C GLU A 124 7.52 -11.97 -12.68
N VAL A 125 7.64 -11.52 -11.43
CA VAL A 125 8.25 -12.30 -10.35
C VAL A 125 7.38 -13.51 -9.98
N LYS A 126 6.07 -13.40 -10.03
CA LYS A 126 5.16 -14.52 -9.72
C LYS A 126 5.41 -15.75 -10.59
N GLN A 127 5.90 -15.57 -11.82
CA GLN A 127 6.26 -16.68 -12.72
C GLN A 127 7.44 -17.52 -12.19
N GLU A 128 8.30 -16.92 -11.36
CA GLU A 128 9.43 -17.62 -10.73
C GLU A 128 8.98 -18.51 -9.55
N PHE A 129 7.74 -18.33 -9.04
CA PHE A 129 7.18 -19.00 -7.86
C PHE A 129 5.81 -19.65 -8.16
N PRO A 130 5.76 -20.65 -9.08
CA PRO A 130 4.49 -21.25 -9.50
C PRO A 130 3.76 -21.92 -8.31
N GLY A 131 2.45 -21.64 -8.23
CA GLY A 131 1.58 -22.20 -7.19
C GLY A 131 1.66 -21.52 -5.81
N GLN A 132 2.60 -20.59 -5.61
CA GLN A 132 2.69 -19.83 -4.37
C GLN A 132 1.85 -18.56 -4.41
N GLU A 133 1.13 -18.29 -3.33
CA GLU A 133 0.33 -17.06 -3.14
C GLU A 133 0.79 -16.33 -1.88
N ILE A 134 1.04 -15.02 -2.02
CA ILE A 134 1.45 -14.14 -0.91
C ILE A 134 0.51 -12.97 -0.68
N HIS A 135 -0.62 -12.92 -1.43
CA HIS A 135 -1.68 -11.92 -1.29
C HIS A 135 -1.17 -10.47 -1.25
N PRO A 136 -0.51 -9.98 -2.33
CA PRO A 136 0.07 -8.65 -2.38
C PRO A 136 -1.00 -7.56 -2.28
N VAL A 137 -0.68 -6.47 -1.58
CA VAL A 137 -1.62 -5.38 -1.34
C VAL A 137 -1.13 -4.10 -2.02
N LEU A 138 -2.01 -3.45 -2.80
CA LEU A 138 -1.83 -2.08 -3.27
C LEU A 138 -2.39 -1.13 -2.21
N VAL A 139 -1.52 -0.49 -1.44
CA VAL A 139 -1.94 0.45 -0.39
C VAL A 139 -2.22 1.81 -1.03
N HIS A 140 -3.33 2.40 -0.68
CA HIS A 140 -3.99 3.57 -1.23
C HIS A 140 -4.68 3.30 -2.56
N ALA A 141 -3.96 2.88 -3.60
CA ALA A 141 -4.51 2.61 -4.94
C ALA A 141 -5.41 3.76 -5.43
N GLN A 142 -5.03 5.01 -5.09
CA GLN A 142 -5.88 6.19 -5.19
C GLN A 142 -6.29 6.46 -6.63
N LEU A 143 -5.32 6.40 -7.56
CA LEU A 143 -5.56 6.58 -8.98
C LEU A 143 -5.47 5.25 -9.77
N LEU A 144 -5.68 4.10 -9.11
CA LEU A 144 -5.69 2.81 -9.80
C LEU A 144 -6.63 2.85 -11.01
N GLY A 145 -6.09 2.65 -12.20
CA GLY A 145 -6.82 2.74 -13.45
C GLY A 145 -7.79 1.58 -13.65
N ARG A 146 -8.90 1.83 -14.33
CA ARG A 146 -9.87 0.76 -14.67
C ARG A 146 -9.26 -0.32 -15.56
N ASP A 147 -8.31 0.05 -16.41
CA ASP A 147 -7.52 -0.86 -17.25
C ASP A 147 -6.60 -1.78 -16.45
N GLN A 148 -6.24 -1.40 -15.24
CA GLN A 148 -5.39 -2.17 -14.34
C GLN A 148 -6.18 -3.19 -13.50
N LEU A 149 -7.47 -2.96 -13.27
CA LEU A 149 -8.31 -3.79 -12.40
C LEU A 149 -8.38 -5.25 -12.85
N GLU A 150 -8.42 -5.52 -14.16
CA GLU A 150 -8.45 -6.89 -14.68
C GLU A 150 -7.17 -7.67 -14.29
N ARG A 151 -6.01 -7.03 -14.39
CA ARG A 151 -4.73 -7.63 -13.98
C ARG A 151 -4.65 -7.81 -12.46
N VAL A 152 -5.11 -6.83 -11.70
CA VAL A 152 -5.23 -6.91 -10.22
C VAL A 152 -6.04 -8.14 -9.84
N LYS A 153 -7.19 -8.37 -10.48
CA LYS A 153 -8.02 -9.55 -10.28
C LYS A 153 -7.30 -10.85 -10.63
N LYS A 154 -6.74 -10.92 -11.84
CA LYS A 154 -6.02 -12.10 -12.35
C LYS A 154 -4.85 -12.51 -11.46
N LEU A 155 -4.15 -11.53 -10.90
CA LEU A 155 -2.99 -11.75 -10.04
C LEU A 155 -3.34 -12.00 -8.57
N GLY A 156 -4.62 -11.90 -8.20
CA GLY A 156 -5.07 -12.06 -6.81
C GLY A 156 -4.59 -10.95 -5.88
N MET A 157 -4.25 -9.77 -6.42
CA MET A 157 -3.82 -8.61 -5.67
C MET A 157 -5.01 -7.94 -4.95
N ILE A 158 -4.76 -7.33 -3.81
CA ILE A 158 -5.79 -6.73 -2.95
C ILE A 158 -5.57 -5.22 -2.86
N PRO A 159 -6.40 -4.38 -3.49
CA PRO A 159 -6.38 -2.95 -3.22
C PRO A 159 -6.83 -2.65 -1.78
N SER A 160 -6.13 -1.74 -1.12
CA SER A 160 -6.55 -1.18 0.16
C SER A 160 -6.78 0.31 -0.04
N PHE A 161 -8.04 0.73 -0.15
CA PHE A 161 -8.38 2.09 -0.50
C PHE A 161 -8.43 3.02 0.72
N PHE A 162 -7.88 4.23 0.58
CA PHE A 162 -8.04 5.31 1.53
C PHE A 162 -9.18 6.23 1.08
N VAL A 163 -10.40 5.79 1.24
CA VAL A 163 -11.60 6.47 0.72
C VAL A 163 -11.86 7.83 1.34
N ALA A 164 -11.45 8.05 2.60
CA ALA A 164 -11.59 9.34 3.26
C ALA A 164 -10.78 10.49 2.58
N HIS A 165 -9.84 10.14 1.70
CA HIS A 165 -9.16 11.11 0.84
C HIS A 165 -10.13 11.96 0.00
N VAL A 166 -11.24 11.39 -0.44
CA VAL A 166 -12.26 12.11 -1.21
C VAL A 166 -12.88 13.21 -0.37
N TYR A 167 -13.20 12.91 0.88
CA TYR A 167 -13.82 13.85 1.81
C TYR A 167 -12.83 14.96 2.24
N HIS A 168 -11.63 14.58 2.66
CA HIS A 168 -10.67 15.54 3.23
C HIS A 168 -9.94 16.38 2.17
N TRP A 169 -9.70 15.84 0.96
CA TRP A 169 -8.87 16.49 -0.08
C TRP A 169 -9.52 16.49 -1.47
N GLY A 170 -10.85 16.33 -1.56
CA GLY A 170 -11.54 16.27 -2.85
C GLY A 170 -11.27 17.49 -3.75
N GLU A 171 -11.31 18.71 -3.20
CA GLU A 171 -11.01 19.94 -3.96
C GLU A 171 -9.54 19.96 -4.43
N VAL A 172 -8.60 19.61 -3.57
CA VAL A 172 -7.17 19.51 -3.92
C VAL A 172 -6.95 18.49 -5.04
N HIS A 173 -7.70 17.39 -5.03
CA HIS A 173 -7.61 16.40 -6.09
C HIS A 173 -8.18 16.92 -7.41
N ARG A 174 -9.24 17.72 -7.38
CA ARG A 174 -9.77 18.38 -8.58
C ARG A 174 -8.75 19.36 -9.17
N GLU A 175 -8.08 20.14 -8.34
CA GLU A 175 -7.01 21.05 -8.76
C GLU A 175 -5.80 20.30 -9.34
N ASN A 176 -5.40 19.19 -8.69
CA ASN A 176 -4.20 18.44 -9.08
C ASN A 176 -4.39 17.56 -10.32
N PHE A 177 -5.59 17.03 -10.55
CA PHE A 177 -5.86 16.03 -11.60
C PHE A 177 -6.84 16.47 -12.65
N GLY A 178 -7.54 17.60 -12.46
CA GLY A 178 -8.71 17.97 -13.24
C GLY A 178 -9.94 17.12 -12.91
N GLU A 179 -11.12 17.59 -13.28
CA GLU A 179 -12.42 17.00 -12.95
C GLU A 179 -12.51 15.50 -13.31
N LEU A 180 -12.08 15.15 -14.51
CA LEU A 180 -12.25 13.80 -15.04
C LEU A 180 -11.45 12.75 -14.26
N ARG A 181 -10.19 13.03 -13.90
CA ARG A 181 -9.37 12.09 -13.14
C ARG A 181 -9.77 12.08 -11.67
N ALA A 182 -10.04 13.26 -11.10
CA ALA A 182 -10.47 13.40 -9.71
C ALA A 182 -11.77 12.64 -9.41
N SER A 183 -12.74 12.65 -10.35
CA SER A 183 -14.00 11.91 -10.20
C SER A 183 -13.86 10.37 -10.27
N ARG A 184 -12.67 9.86 -10.56
CA ARG A 184 -12.40 8.42 -10.72
C ARG A 184 -11.45 7.84 -9.68
N ILE A 185 -11.05 8.65 -8.70
CA ILE A 185 -10.15 8.19 -7.64
C ILE A 185 -10.84 7.16 -6.74
N SER A 186 -10.06 6.31 -6.09
CA SER A 186 -10.52 5.22 -5.23
C SER A 186 -11.62 4.37 -5.91
N PRO A 187 -11.33 3.60 -6.97
CA PRO A 187 -12.35 2.97 -7.82
C PRO A 187 -13.03 1.76 -7.17
N CYS A 188 -13.54 1.93 -5.93
CA CYS A 188 -14.15 0.87 -5.11
C CYS A 188 -15.32 0.19 -5.80
N LYS A 189 -16.24 0.99 -6.39
CA LYS A 189 -17.39 0.44 -7.12
C LYS A 189 -16.96 -0.41 -8.31
N SER A 190 -15.95 0.05 -9.07
CA SER A 190 -15.43 -0.71 -10.20
C SER A 190 -14.74 -2.00 -9.78
N ALA A 191 -14.05 -2.00 -8.64
CA ALA A 191 -13.45 -3.19 -8.06
C ALA A 191 -14.52 -4.18 -7.59
N LEU A 192 -15.56 -3.68 -6.91
CA LEU A 192 -16.70 -4.49 -6.45
C LEU A 192 -17.42 -5.17 -7.61
N ASP A 193 -17.74 -4.41 -8.68
CA ASP A 193 -18.45 -4.93 -9.85
C ASP A 193 -17.67 -6.03 -10.58
N GLN A 194 -16.36 -5.99 -10.51
CA GLN A 194 -15.48 -7.03 -11.04
C GLN A 194 -15.24 -8.19 -10.06
N GLY A 195 -15.79 -8.14 -8.85
CA GLY A 195 -15.58 -9.15 -7.81
C GLY A 195 -14.14 -9.17 -7.28
N ILE A 196 -13.44 -8.04 -7.30
CA ILE A 196 -12.11 -7.89 -6.73
C ILE A 196 -12.27 -7.71 -5.21
N ARG A 197 -11.54 -8.50 -4.42
CA ARG A 197 -11.44 -8.31 -2.98
C ARG A 197 -10.63 -7.06 -2.69
N PHE A 198 -11.13 -6.19 -1.83
CA PHE A 198 -10.42 -4.99 -1.38
C PHE A 198 -10.69 -4.71 0.10
N THR A 199 -9.92 -3.80 0.68
CA THR A 199 -10.08 -3.32 2.05
C THR A 199 -10.07 -1.80 2.08
N PHE A 200 -10.50 -1.24 3.21
CA PHE A 200 -10.34 0.18 3.53
C PHE A 200 -9.31 0.36 4.63
N HIS A 201 -8.66 1.52 4.67
CA HIS A 201 -7.78 1.94 5.76
C HIS A 201 -7.91 3.44 6.02
N GLN A 202 -7.35 3.91 7.13
CA GLN A 202 -7.41 5.31 7.56
C GLN A 202 -6.09 6.05 7.49
N ASP A 203 -4.98 5.33 7.40
CA ASP A 203 -3.64 5.91 7.35
C ASP A 203 -3.31 6.83 8.55
N THR A 204 -3.77 6.46 9.74
CA THR A 204 -3.48 7.21 10.97
C THR A 204 -1.95 7.33 11.18
N PRO A 205 -1.40 8.52 11.48
CA PRO A 205 -2.04 9.73 11.96
C PRO A 205 -2.42 10.78 10.87
N VAL A 206 -2.48 10.41 9.60
CA VAL A 206 -2.87 11.32 8.50
C VAL A 206 -4.28 11.87 8.76
N ILE A 207 -5.19 10.99 9.18
CA ILE A 207 -6.48 11.39 9.78
C ILE A 207 -6.64 10.71 11.16
N ALA A 208 -7.54 11.23 11.99
CA ALA A 208 -7.87 10.63 13.29
C ALA A 208 -8.46 9.21 13.10
N PRO A 209 -8.19 8.25 14.00
CA PRO A 209 -8.69 6.89 13.89
C PRO A 209 -10.22 6.86 14.11
N ASN A 210 -10.98 6.77 13.03
CA ASN A 210 -12.44 6.67 13.03
C ASN A 210 -12.92 5.82 11.86
N MET A 211 -12.98 4.50 12.04
CA MET A 211 -13.42 3.57 10.97
C MET A 211 -14.86 3.79 10.53
N MET A 212 -15.73 4.38 11.38
CA MET A 212 -17.11 4.71 10.97
C MET A 212 -17.13 5.84 9.95
N GLU A 213 -16.22 6.82 10.07
CA GLU A 213 -16.03 7.84 9.04
C GLU A 213 -15.54 7.23 7.72
N THR A 214 -14.60 6.28 7.79
CA THR A 214 -14.14 5.56 6.60
C THR A 214 -15.29 4.83 5.88
N VAL A 215 -16.14 4.15 6.64
CA VAL A 215 -17.33 3.47 6.08
C VAL A 215 -18.32 4.48 5.50
N TRP A 216 -18.49 5.63 6.13
CA TRP A 216 -19.37 6.69 5.62
C TRP A 216 -18.82 7.33 4.33
N CYS A 217 -17.51 7.45 4.16
CA CYS A 217 -16.86 7.96 2.95
C CYS A 217 -16.92 6.98 1.77
N ALA A 218 -17.19 5.70 2.00
CA ALA A 218 -17.18 4.64 0.99
C ALA A 218 -18.53 4.49 0.28
#